data_e467025f03e6a870695b344af85539fc
#
_entry.id   e467025f03e6a870695b344af85539fc
#
_cell.length_a   1.000
_cell.length_b   1.000
_cell.length_c   1.000
_cell.angle_alpha   90.00
_cell.angle_beta   90.00
_cell.angle_gamma   90.00
#
_symmetry.space_group_name_H-M   'P 1'
#
loop_
_entity.id
_entity.type
_entity.pdbx_description
1 polymer ?
#
loop_
_entity_poly.entity_id
_entity_poly.type
_entity_poly.pdbx_seq_one_letter_code
_entity_poly.pdbx_strand_id
1 'polypeptide(L)'
;LTVVVLLLAWSNVDLKAQETITNAFDDLKRTGTVNEQDSEMRQATSDTALQKLLTQKPAAGYFCFAEDRMHDIRLDQIIPARWTERVFDTWLQLKGDCQPGEFYTWQIGVFTPFKELKGVSVSFSDLVNADGNKIKSTSFQCFNQEGTDTDGQTFRKTVCIPKGYVQALWIGMDIPASAKGIYKGKAFVKEGSSQPVEIAIELNVSGSPIANHGDNEGWRKTRLRWLNSTLGNADEPTAPYTPVTIRKKTLSWLGGEIELSSSGLPCRITTCYDANNRLSDSISNAVLAKEMAFIIETFNGQEALKPGSLRITNRNNASISWETILKSQNFNVVCQGTFGFDGISNIRLQVKPKQDIEIKDIRLEVPYTTYASKYMMGLGHKGGFRPDTLISWKWDTDKQQDKIWMGNVNAGLNLHFMDENFVRPLVNIYYALGKLNLPVSWGNNNKGGIRIQPEEDGETRMIVYSGERCSRKNEILHYNFDMQITPVKPIDLKLQATERFYHSNSDVSAGYIPAALKAGANLINVHHKKDI
;
A
#
# COMPACT_ATOMS: atom_id res chain seq x y z
N LEU A 1 16.83 38.91 5.90
CA LEU A 1 15.61 39.32 5.17
C LEU A 1 15.38 38.44 3.90
N THR A 2 16.46 38.02 3.21
CA THR A 2 16.37 37.24 1.94
C THR A 2 15.92 35.80 2.12
N VAL A 3 16.15 35.19 3.27
CA VAL A 3 15.75 33.77 3.56
C VAL A 3 14.27 33.65 3.90
N VAL A 4 13.68 34.67 4.53
CA VAL A 4 12.24 34.69 4.88
C VAL A 4 11.36 34.88 3.63
N VAL A 5 11.84 35.63 2.63
CA VAL A 5 11.12 35.85 1.37
C VAL A 5 11.10 34.58 0.50
N LEU A 6 12.17 33.77 0.53
CA LEU A 6 12.20 32.48 -0.18
C LEU A 6 11.27 31.42 0.44
N LEU A 7 11.13 31.38 1.76
CA LEU A 7 10.21 30.47 2.46
C LEU A 7 8.73 30.84 2.22
N LEU A 8 8.42 32.13 2.15
CA LEU A 8 7.07 32.61 1.83
C LEU A 8 6.72 32.40 0.34
N ALA A 9 7.71 32.45 -0.56
CA ALA A 9 7.50 32.17 -1.97
C ALA A 9 7.21 30.66 -2.22
N TRP A 10 7.83 29.77 -1.44
CA TRP A 10 7.57 28.33 -1.54
C TRP A 10 6.19 27.94 -0.97
N SER A 11 5.76 28.55 0.13
CA SER A 11 4.41 28.31 0.67
C SER A 11 3.29 28.81 -0.25
N ASN A 12 3.53 29.91 -0.96
CA ASN A 12 2.55 30.45 -1.93
C ASN A 12 2.52 29.67 -3.26
N VAL A 13 3.62 29.05 -3.65
CA VAL A 13 3.66 28.17 -4.84
C VAL A 13 2.92 26.87 -4.57
N ASP A 14 3.07 26.28 -3.39
CA ASP A 14 2.35 25.06 -3.01
C ASP A 14 0.84 25.29 -2.87
N LEU A 15 0.43 26.42 -2.29
CA LEU A 15 -0.99 26.78 -2.18
C LEU A 15 -1.62 27.04 -3.55
N LYS A 16 -0.95 27.74 -4.45
CA LYS A 16 -1.44 27.99 -5.82
C LYS A 16 -1.47 26.71 -6.67
N ALA A 17 -0.48 25.82 -6.51
CA ALA A 17 -0.47 24.53 -7.18
C ALA A 17 -1.62 23.64 -6.68
N GLN A 18 -1.89 23.66 -5.38
CA GLN A 18 -2.99 22.90 -4.77
C GLN A 18 -4.37 23.46 -5.16
N GLU A 19 -4.52 24.78 -5.22
CA GLU A 19 -5.72 25.44 -5.72
C GLU A 19 -5.96 25.15 -7.21
N THR A 20 -4.92 25.17 -8.01
CA THR A 20 -4.98 24.85 -9.45
C THR A 20 -5.35 23.39 -9.70
N ILE A 21 -4.83 22.45 -8.88
CA ILE A 21 -5.16 21.03 -8.96
C ILE A 21 -6.61 20.79 -8.52
N THR A 22 -7.07 21.43 -7.44
CA THR A 22 -8.44 21.31 -6.95
C THR A 22 -9.43 21.86 -7.98
N ASN A 23 -9.12 23.00 -8.59
CA ASN A 23 -9.96 23.58 -9.64
C ASN A 23 -10.01 22.72 -10.90
N ALA A 24 -8.86 22.12 -11.30
CA ALA A 24 -8.83 21.17 -12.42
C ALA A 24 -9.64 19.90 -12.13
N PHE A 25 -9.65 19.40 -10.90
CA PHE A 25 -10.52 18.29 -10.49
C PHE A 25 -12.00 18.65 -10.47
N ASP A 26 -12.35 19.86 -10.05
CA ASP A 26 -13.72 20.33 -10.04
C ASP A 26 -14.24 20.59 -11.46
N ASP A 27 -13.38 21.06 -12.36
CA ASP A 27 -13.69 21.19 -13.78
C ASP A 27 -13.86 19.83 -14.46
N LEU A 28 -13.04 18.83 -14.11
CA LEU A 28 -13.21 17.44 -14.54
C LEU A 28 -14.57 16.86 -14.15
N LYS A 29 -15.07 17.20 -12.97
CA LYS A 29 -16.38 16.74 -12.50
C LYS A 29 -17.54 17.38 -13.24
N ARG A 30 -17.38 18.61 -13.75
CA ARG A 30 -18.47 19.40 -14.32
C ARG A 30 -18.61 19.30 -15.83
N THR A 31 -17.52 19.20 -16.56
CA THR A 31 -17.55 19.38 -18.02
C THR A 31 -16.75 18.35 -18.82
N GLY A 32 -15.96 17.49 -18.18
CA GLY A 32 -14.86 16.82 -18.85
C GLY A 32 -13.80 17.85 -19.28
N THR A 33 -12.53 17.53 -19.28
CA THR A 33 -11.51 18.49 -19.68
C THR A 33 -11.19 18.42 -21.17
N VAL A 34 -10.85 19.57 -21.75
CA VAL A 34 -10.43 19.72 -23.15
C VAL A 34 -9.25 18.79 -23.50
N ASN A 35 -8.39 18.45 -22.52
CA ASN A 35 -7.25 17.54 -22.71
C ASN A 35 -7.61 16.05 -22.73
N GLU A 36 -8.87 15.71 -22.52
CA GLU A 36 -9.41 14.36 -22.57
C GLU A 36 -10.46 14.22 -23.66
N GLN A 37 -10.35 15.06 -24.70
CA GLN A 37 -11.28 15.14 -25.83
C GLN A 37 -11.50 13.83 -26.57
N ASP A 38 -10.60 12.88 -26.43
CA ASP A 38 -10.67 11.60 -27.13
C ASP A 38 -11.54 10.55 -26.43
N SER A 39 -12.07 10.85 -25.23
CA SER A 39 -12.95 9.93 -24.53
C SER A 39 -14.40 10.39 -24.63
N GLU A 40 -15.19 9.72 -25.47
CA GLU A 40 -16.66 9.93 -25.57
C GLU A 40 -17.37 9.84 -24.21
N MET A 41 -16.79 9.10 -23.26
CA MET A 41 -17.33 8.93 -21.91
C MET A 41 -17.18 10.17 -21.02
N ARG A 42 -16.44 11.18 -21.46
CA ARG A 42 -16.25 12.44 -20.73
C ARG A 42 -17.03 13.60 -21.27
N GLN A 43 -17.61 13.46 -22.43
CA GLN A 43 -18.54 14.44 -22.96
C GLN A 43 -19.84 14.37 -22.18
N ALA A 44 -20.14 15.42 -21.42
CA ALA A 44 -21.38 15.50 -20.66
C ALA A 44 -22.60 15.58 -21.58
N THR A 45 -23.66 14.89 -21.22
CA THR A 45 -24.96 15.05 -21.90
C THR A 45 -25.49 16.46 -21.74
N SER A 46 -26.26 16.93 -22.73
CA SER A 46 -26.94 18.22 -22.63
C SER A 46 -28.05 18.20 -21.57
N ASP A 47 -28.35 19.36 -20.97
CA ASP A 47 -29.44 19.50 -19.98
C ASP A 47 -30.78 18.99 -20.53
N THR A 48 -31.08 19.25 -21.80
CA THR A 48 -32.31 18.79 -22.46
C THR A 48 -32.35 17.26 -22.56
N ALA A 49 -31.22 16.62 -22.92
CA ALA A 49 -31.13 15.16 -23.01
C ALA A 49 -31.20 14.52 -21.62
N LEU A 50 -30.56 15.13 -20.61
CA LEU A 50 -30.67 14.70 -19.23
C LEU A 50 -32.10 14.80 -18.70
N GLN A 51 -32.79 15.89 -18.93
CA GLN A 51 -34.19 16.04 -18.54
C GLN A 51 -35.07 14.96 -19.21
N LYS A 52 -34.89 14.71 -20.49
CA LYS A 52 -35.59 13.64 -21.21
C LYS A 52 -35.29 12.26 -20.59
N LEU A 53 -34.06 11.97 -20.22
CA LEU A 53 -33.68 10.74 -19.50
C LEU A 53 -34.45 10.63 -18.18
N LEU A 54 -34.46 11.69 -17.36
CA LEU A 54 -35.10 11.70 -16.04
C LEU A 54 -36.63 11.53 -16.08
N THR A 55 -37.28 11.92 -17.18
CA THR A 55 -38.74 11.72 -17.34
C THR A 55 -39.11 10.24 -17.50
N GLN A 56 -38.20 9.38 -17.85
CA GLN A 56 -38.47 7.93 -18.08
C GLN A 56 -38.75 7.16 -16.79
N LYS A 57 -38.29 7.65 -15.63
CA LYS A 57 -38.55 7.09 -14.29
C LYS A 57 -38.54 5.56 -14.25
N PRO A 58 -37.37 4.89 -14.40
CA PRO A 58 -37.31 3.42 -14.43
C PRO A 58 -37.92 2.84 -13.15
N ALA A 59 -38.60 1.70 -13.27
CA ALA A 59 -39.28 1.04 -12.14
C ALA A 59 -38.34 0.70 -10.98
N ALA A 60 -37.06 0.42 -11.28
CA ALA A 60 -36.04 0.17 -10.28
C ALA A 60 -35.59 1.45 -9.53
N GLY A 61 -35.93 2.66 -10.06
CA GLY A 61 -35.48 3.93 -9.48
C GLY A 61 -34.04 4.33 -9.83
N TYR A 62 -33.38 3.60 -10.70
CA TYR A 62 -32.04 3.87 -11.23
C TYR A 62 -31.92 3.37 -12.67
N PHE A 63 -30.95 3.90 -13.39
CA PHE A 63 -30.66 3.51 -14.77
C PHE A 63 -29.43 2.59 -14.81
N CYS A 64 -29.44 1.62 -15.74
CA CYS A 64 -28.31 0.80 -16.07
C CYS A 64 -27.92 0.99 -17.53
N PHE A 65 -26.62 1.01 -17.81
CA PHE A 65 -26.05 1.15 -19.14
C PHE A 65 -24.97 0.09 -19.33
N ALA A 66 -25.20 -0.85 -20.24
CA ALA A 66 -24.16 -1.77 -20.64
C ALA A 66 -23.11 -1.03 -21.46
N GLU A 67 -21.83 -1.18 -21.13
CA GLU A 67 -20.75 -0.54 -21.82
C GLU A 67 -19.60 -1.51 -22.07
N ASP A 68 -18.94 -1.38 -23.20
CA ASP A 68 -17.80 -2.20 -23.56
C ASP A 68 -16.54 -1.80 -22.78
N ARG A 69 -15.45 -2.50 -23.01
CA ARG A 69 -14.16 -2.30 -22.35
C ARG A 69 -13.38 -1.09 -22.84
N MET A 70 -13.77 -0.47 -23.97
CA MET A 70 -13.09 0.68 -24.56
C MET A 70 -13.58 2.01 -24.00
N HIS A 71 -14.76 2.02 -23.40
CA HIS A 71 -15.44 3.22 -22.92
C HIS A 71 -15.52 3.23 -21.40
N ASP A 72 -14.43 3.65 -20.76
CA ASP A 72 -14.28 3.63 -19.30
C ASP A 72 -15.29 4.50 -18.59
N ILE A 73 -16.17 3.87 -17.81
CA ILE A 73 -17.12 4.57 -16.96
C ILE A 73 -16.39 5.06 -15.71
N ARG A 74 -16.59 6.31 -15.34
CA ARG A 74 -16.03 6.91 -14.12
C ARG A 74 -17.06 7.02 -13.02
N LEU A 75 -16.57 7.00 -11.78
CA LEU A 75 -17.36 7.33 -10.61
C LEU A 75 -17.43 8.86 -10.50
N ASP A 76 -18.47 9.45 -11.02
CA ASP A 76 -18.72 10.90 -10.93
C ASP A 76 -20.21 11.24 -11.08
N GLN A 77 -20.52 12.52 -11.28
CA GLN A 77 -21.87 13.02 -11.47
C GLN A 77 -22.20 13.34 -12.95
N ILE A 78 -21.29 12.98 -13.85
CA ILE A 78 -21.42 13.27 -15.28
C ILE A 78 -22.09 12.07 -15.96
N ILE A 79 -23.15 12.34 -16.68
CA ILE A 79 -23.78 11.37 -17.58
C ILE A 79 -23.15 11.56 -18.95
N PRO A 80 -22.50 10.53 -19.52
CA PRO A 80 -21.92 10.63 -20.86
C PRO A 80 -22.97 10.93 -21.92
N ALA A 81 -22.71 11.86 -22.83
CA ALA A 81 -23.57 12.17 -23.97
C ALA A 81 -23.87 10.91 -24.80
N ARG A 82 -22.85 10.09 -24.99
CA ARG A 82 -22.94 8.78 -25.64
C ARG A 82 -24.12 7.93 -25.15
N TRP A 83 -24.46 7.98 -23.86
CA TRP A 83 -25.58 7.19 -23.31
C TRP A 83 -26.93 7.73 -23.70
N THR A 84 -27.10 9.04 -23.69
CA THR A 84 -28.37 9.70 -24.03
C THR A 84 -28.62 9.79 -25.53
N GLU A 85 -27.58 9.64 -26.35
CA GLU A 85 -27.64 9.58 -27.80
C GLU A 85 -28.01 8.18 -28.34
N ARG A 86 -27.80 7.12 -27.52
CA ARG A 86 -28.22 5.76 -27.89
C ARG A 86 -29.74 5.62 -27.87
N VAL A 87 -30.22 4.71 -28.70
CA VAL A 87 -31.61 4.27 -28.63
C VAL A 87 -31.86 3.60 -27.29
N PHE A 88 -32.94 3.94 -26.61
CA PHE A 88 -33.29 3.48 -25.26
C PHE A 88 -33.13 1.96 -25.07
N ASP A 89 -33.66 1.16 -26.01
CA ASP A 89 -33.62 -0.31 -25.93
C ASP A 89 -32.19 -0.89 -25.99
N THR A 90 -31.20 -0.11 -26.41
CA THR A 90 -29.80 -0.58 -26.50
C THR A 90 -29.02 -0.37 -25.21
N TRP A 91 -29.53 0.36 -24.23
CA TRP A 91 -28.83 0.58 -22.96
C TRP A 91 -28.63 -0.70 -22.15
N LEU A 92 -29.62 -1.60 -22.24
CA LEU A 92 -29.64 -2.86 -21.50
C LEU A 92 -29.17 -4.03 -22.37
N GLN A 93 -28.30 -3.77 -23.33
CA GLN A 93 -27.73 -4.77 -24.21
C GLN A 93 -26.21 -4.63 -24.31
N LEU A 94 -25.49 -5.67 -23.94
CA LEU A 94 -24.09 -5.83 -24.25
C LEU A 94 -23.96 -6.67 -25.53
N LYS A 95 -23.29 -6.13 -26.53
CA LYS A 95 -22.80 -6.91 -27.68
C LYS A 95 -21.28 -6.79 -27.73
N GLY A 96 -20.59 -7.91 -27.81
CA GLY A 96 -19.13 -7.91 -27.80
C GLY A 96 -18.53 -9.03 -28.62
N ASP A 97 -17.31 -8.78 -29.08
CA ASP A 97 -16.47 -9.75 -29.77
C ASP A 97 -15.31 -10.17 -28.88
N CYS A 98 -15.04 -11.47 -28.83
CA CYS A 98 -13.93 -12.02 -28.06
C CYS A 98 -13.34 -13.25 -28.75
N GLN A 99 -12.15 -13.63 -28.27
CA GLN A 99 -11.45 -14.82 -28.77
C GLN A 99 -11.59 -15.97 -27.77
N PRO A 100 -11.54 -17.23 -28.25
CA PRO A 100 -11.41 -18.38 -27.37
C PRO A 100 -10.20 -18.23 -26.44
N GLY A 101 -10.33 -18.59 -25.17
CA GLY A 101 -9.27 -18.48 -24.17
C GLY A 101 -9.02 -17.05 -23.65
N GLU A 102 -9.80 -16.07 -24.07
CA GLU A 102 -9.69 -14.69 -23.58
C GLU A 102 -10.31 -14.54 -22.19
N PHE A 103 -9.74 -13.66 -21.35
CA PHE A 103 -10.45 -13.09 -20.21
C PHE A 103 -11.19 -11.84 -20.70
N TYR A 104 -12.47 -11.98 -21.02
CA TYR A 104 -13.26 -10.88 -21.56
C TYR A 104 -13.74 -9.93 -20.48
N THR A 105 -13.57 -8.62 -20.69
CA THR A 105 -13.97 -7.59 -19.75
C THR A 105 -15.00 -6.63 -20.35
N TRP A 106 -15.87 -6.09 -19.50
CA TRP A 106 -16.90 -5.12 -19.87
C TRP A 106 -17.42 -4.40 -18.62
N GLN A 107 -18.38 -3.48 -18.77
CA GLN A 107 -18.86 -2.66 -17.66
C GLN A 107 -20.38 -2.54 -17.66
N ILE A 108 -20.93 -2.28 -16.48
CA ILE A 108 -22.29 -1.77 -16.30
C ILE A 108 -22.21 -0.43 -15.57
N GLY A 109 -22.66 0.65 -16.21
CA GLY A 109 -22.88 1.93 -15.54
C GLY A 109 -24.21 1.90 -14.79
N VAL A 110 -24.18 2.26 -13.51
CA VAL A 110 -25.39 2.42 -12.70
C VAL A 110 -25.52 3.89 -12.32
N PHE A 111 -26.56 4.56 -12.79
CA PHE A 111 -26.86 5.96 -12.48
C PHE A 111 -28.09 6.08 -11.60
N THR A 112 -27.95 6.77 -10.46
CA THR A 112 -29.03 6.94 -9.49
C THR A 112 -29.40 8.41 -9.25
N PRO A 113 -30.28 9.01 -10.07
CA PRO A 113 -30.64 10.43 -9.93
C PRO A 113 -31.57 10.71 -8.77
N PHE A 114 -32.36 9.74 -8.32
CA PHE A 114 -33.50 10.01 -7.43
C PHE A 114 -33.21 9.76 -5.95
N LYS A 115 -32.36 8.76 -5.65
CA LYS A 115 -32.04 8.34 -4.28
C LYS A 115 -30.62 7.77 -4.20
N GLU A 116 -30.07 7.67 -3.01
CA GLU A 116 -28.90 6.84 -2.74
C GLU A 116 -29.28 5.35 -2.91
N LEU A 117 -28.40 4.54 -3.50
CA LEU A 117 -28.55 3.08 -3.55
C LEU A 117 -27.64 2.43 -2.52
N LYS A 118 -28.20 1.51 -1.74
CA LYS A 118 -27.47 0.73 -0.74
C LYS A 118 -27.53 -0.75 -1.10
N GLY A 119 -26.36 -1.39 -1.17
CA GLY A 119 -26.32 -2.81 -1.43
C GLY A 119 -26.60 -3.22 -2.88
N VAL A 120 -26.09 -2.45 -3.84
CA VAL A 120 -26.15 -2.83 -5.26
C VAL A 120 -25.33 -4.08 -5.49
N SER A 121 -25.90 -5.06 -6.20
CA SER A 121 -25.25 -6.29 -6.57
C SER A 121 -25.56 -6.69 -8.02
N VAL A 122 -24.67 -7.46 -8.65
CA VAL A 122 -24.85 -8.05 -9.98
C VAL A 122 -24.72 -9.57 -9.89
N SER A 123 -25.55 -10.26 -10.67
CA SER A 123 -25.47 -11.71 -10.87
C SER A 123 -25.70 -12.04 -12.36
N PHE A 124 -25.40 -13.27 -12.75
CA PHE A 124 -25.39 -13.66 -14.16
C PHE A 124 -26.16 -14.96 -14.37
N SER A 125 -26.73 -15.14 -15.56
CA SER A 125 -27.14 -16.45 -16.08
C SER A 125 -25.97 -17.13 -16.79
N ASP A 126 -26.07 -18.42 -17.03
CA ASP A 126 -25.22 -19.08 -18.03
C ASP A 126 -25.41 -18.39 -19.38
N LEU A 127 -24.31 -18.27 -20.15
CA LEU A 127 -24.42 -17.91 -21.56
C LEU A 127 -24.48 -19.21 -22.40
N VAL A 128 -25.41 -19.28 -23.34
CA VAL A 128 -25.66 -20.47 -24.14
C VAL A 128 -25.57 -20.12 -25.61
N ASN A 129 -24.88 -20.96 -26.41
CA ASN A 129 -24.83 -20.83 -27.86
C ASN A 129 -25.93 -21.70 -28.55
N ALA A 130 -26.05 -21.61 -29.86
CA ALA A 130 -27.03 -22.37 -30.65
C ALA A 130 -26.87 -23.88 -30.53
N ASP A 131 -25.67 -24.37 -30.26
CA ASP A 131 -25.35 -25.78 -30.11
C ASP A 131 -25.61 -26.31 -28.69
N GLY A 132 -26.08 -25.46 -27.78
CA GLY A 132 -26.32 -25.80 -26.37
C GLY A 132 -25.07 -25.77 -25.49
N ASN A 133 -23.90 -25.35 -26.01
CA ASN A 133 -22.69 -25.18 -25.21
C ASN A 133 -22.84 -24.00 -24.27
N LYS A 134 -22.26 -24.11 -23.06
CA LYS A 134 -22.45 -23.14 -22.00
C LYS A 134 -21.12 -22.51 -21.53
N ILE A 135 -21.14 -21.21 -21.33
CA ILE A 135 -20.21 -20.51 -20.44
C ILE A 135 -20.97 -20.30 -19.15
N LYS A 136 -20.48 -20.89 -18.05
CA LYS A 136 -21.21 -20.92 -16.78
C LYS A 136 -21.22 -19.55 -16.11
N SER A 137 -22.30 -19.26 -15.41
CA SER A 137 -22.43 -18.04 -14.58
C SER A 137 -21.32 -17.89 -13.54
N THR A 138 -20.73 -18.99 -13.07
CA THR A 138 -19.59 -19.00 -12.14
C THR A 138 -18.27 -18.54 -12.76
N SER A 139 -18.21 -18.39 -14.09
CA SER A 139 -17.03 -17.83 -14.77
C SER A 139 -16.98 -16.31 -14.73
N PHE A 140 -18.07 -15.66 -14.30
CA PHE A 140 -18.13 -14.21 -14.17
C PHE A 140 -17.64 -13.73 -12.82
N GLN A 141 -17.01 -12.59 -12.83
CA GLN A 141 -16.63 -11.84 -11.64
C GLN A 141 -16.98 -10.37 -11.78
N CYS A 142 -17.51 -9.75 -10.72
CA CYS A 142 -17.63 -8.31 -10.61
C CYS A 142 -16.56 -7.77 -9.66
N PHE A 143 -15.54 -7.12 -10.20
CA PHE A 143 -14.39 -6.61 -9.43
C PHE A 143 -14.74 -5.56 -8.37
N ASN A 144 -15.89 -4.89 -8.51
CA ASN A 144 -16.38 -3.95 -7.50
C ASN A 144 -17.04 -4.65 -6.30
N GLN A 145 -17.35 -5.94 -6.40
CA GLN A 145 -18.11 -6.70 -5.41
C GLN A 145 -17.33 -7.83 -4.75
N GLU A 146 -16.37 -8.37 -5.44
CA GLU A 146 -15.60 -9.50 -4.96
C GLU A 146 -14.16 -9.43 -5.48
N GLY A 147 -13.27 -10.07 -4.78
CA GLY A 147 -11.86 -10.10 -5.14
C GLY A 147 -11.02 -10.78 -4.07
N THR A 148 -9.72 -10.51 -4.17
CA THR A 148 -8.72 -10.94 -3.19
C THR A 148 -8.15 -9.70 -2.54
N ASP A 149 -8.05 -9.68 -1.22
CA ASP A 149 -7.45 -8.57 -0.47
C ASP A 149 -5.91 -8.66 -0.44
N THR A 150 -5.29 -7.71 0.23
CA THR A 150 -3.83 -7.64 0.36
C THR A 150 -3.21 -8.83 1.10
N ASP A 151 -4.00 -9.52 1.92
CA ASP A 151 -3.58 -10.70 2.67
C ASP A 151 -3.84 -12.01 1.91
N GLY A 152 -4.33 -11.91 0.67
CA GLY A 152 -4.66 -13.06 -0.18
C GLY A 152 -5.99 -13.73 0.17
N GLN A 153 -6.82 -13.08 1.02
CA GLN A 153 -8.11 -13.61 1.41
C GLN A 153 -9.20 -13.13 0.44
N THR A 154 -10.11 -14.02 0.10
CA THR A 154 -11.26 -13.63 -0.72
C THR A 154 -12.25 -12.79 0.07
N PHE A 155 -12.78 -11.75 -0.57
CA PHE A 155 -13.82 -10.93 0.03
C PHE A 155 -15.04 -10.79 -0.89
N ARG A 156 -16.17 -10.46 -0.28
CA ARG A 156 -17.40 -10.07 -0.96
C ARG A 156 -18.01 -8.85 -0.30
N LYS A 157 -18.44 -7.88 -1.10
CA LYS A 157 -19.11 -6.65 -0.64
C LYS A 157 -20.22 -6.23 -1.60
N THR A 158 -21.13 -5.42 -1.12
CA THR A 158 -22.11 -4.72 -1.94
C THR A 158 -21.62 -3.30 -2.23
N VAL A 159 -22.14 -2.68 -3.30
CA VAL A 159 -21.76 -1.33 -3.71
C VAL A 159 -22.83 -0.34 -3.27
N CYS A 160 -22.40 0.76 -2.64
CA CYS A 160 -23.26 1.91 -2.33
C CYS A 160 -22.99 3.01 -3.35
N ILE A 161 -24.05 3.63 -3.87
CA ILE A 161 -23.93 4.67 -4.89
C ILE A 161 -24.67 5.92 -4.39
N PRO A 162 -23.98 7.04 -4.15
CA PRO A 162 -24.62 8.28 -3.72
C PRO A 162 -25.63 8.80 -4.75
N LYS A 163 -26.66 9.50 -4.28
CA LYS A 163 -27.63 10.16 -5.17
C LYS A 163 -26.93 11.10 -6.15
N GLY A 164 -27.29 11.01 -7.43
CA GLY A 164 -26.74 11.82 -8.51
C GLY A 164 -25.45 11.28 -9.11
N TYR A 165 -24.94 10.13 -8.65
CA TYR A 165 -23.67 9.56 -9.12
C TYR A 165 -23.87 8.42 -10.10
N VAL A 166 -22.84 8.26 -10.93
CA VAL A 166 -22.62 7.10 -11.79
C VAL A 166 -21.59 6.20 -11.14
N GLN A 167 -21.86 4.91 -11.11
CA GLN A 167 -20.94 3.88 -10.65
C GLN A 167 -20.70 2.86 -11.74
N ALA A 168 -19.43 2.57 -12.06
CA ALA A 168 -19.05 1.43 -12.87
C ALA A 168 -19.11 0.15 -12.05
N LEU A 169 -19.69 -0.90 -12.61
CA LEU A 169 -19.48 -2.29 -12.20
C LEU A 169 -18.65 -2.95 -13.27
N TRP A 170 -17.36 -3.21 -12.98
CA TRP A 170 -16.45 -3.88 -13.88
C TRP A 170 -16.64 -5.39 -13.81
N ILE A 171 -16.94 -6.00 -14.93
CA ILE A 171 -17.16 -7.43 -15.06
C ILE A 171 -16.05 -8.05 -15.89
N GLY A 172 -15.56 -9.21 -15.46
CA GLY A 172 -14.66 -10.06 -16.21
C GLY A 172 -15.18 -11.49 -16.26
N MET A 173 -14.81 -12.22 -17.28
CA MET A 173 -15.16 -13.63 -17.41
C MET A 173 -14.14 -14.39 -18.24
N ASP A 174 -13.86 -15.62 -17.86
CA ASP A 174 -13.05 -16.53 -18.66
C ASP A 174 -13.87 -17.11 -19.82
N ILE A 175 -13.37 -16.93 -21.04
CA ILE A 175 -13.91 -17.58 -22.24
C ILE A 175 -13.18 -18.92 -22.42
N PRO A 176 -13.89 -20.06 -22.44
CA PRO A 176 -13.25 -21.35 -22.68
C PRO A 176 -12.47 -21.37 -24.00
N ALA A 177 -11.28 -21.98 -23.99
CA ALA A 177 -10.47 -22.10 -25.21
C ALA A 177 -11.15 -22.90 -26.34
N SER A 178 -12.17 -23.69 -26.00
CA SER A 178 -13.00 -24.45 -26.97
C SER A 178 -14.27 -23.72 -27.40
N ALA A 179 -14.54 -22.50 -26.82
CA ALA A 179 -15.76 -21.77 -27.12
C ALA A 179 -15.75 -21.24 -28.57
N LYS A 180 -16.91 -21.28 -29.23
CA LYS A 180 -17.08 -20.77 -30.59
C LYS A 180 -18.54 -20.42 -30.86
N GLY A 181 -18.76 -19.35 -31.64
CA GLY A 181 -20.10 -18.91 -32.05
C GLY A 181 -20.68 -17.87 -31.10
N ILE A 182 -21.96 -17.58 -31.25
CA ILE A 182 -22.66 -16.53 -30.50
C ILE A 182 -23.27 -17.12 -29.24
N TYR A 183 -22.83 -16.61 -28.09
CA TYR A 183 -23.34 -16.96 -26.77
C TYR A 183 -24.29 -15.86 -26.26
N LYS A 184 -25.43 -16.26 -25.71
CA LYS A 184 -26.46 -15.36 -25.19
C LYS A 184 -26.84 -15.69 -23.76
N GLY A 185 -27.07 -14.65 -22.96
CA GLY A 185 -27.53 -14.73 -21.56
C GLY A 185 -27.86 -13.36 -20.98
N LYS A 186 -27.86 -13.26 -19.67
CA LYS A 186 -28.26 -12.03 -18.98
C LYS A 186 -27.38 -11.73 -17.77
N ALA A 187 -27.23 -10.43 -17.48
CA ALA A 187 -26.82 -9.93 -16.17
C ALA A 187 -28.05 -9.33 -15.46
N PHE A 188 -28.04 -9.37 -14.14
CA PHE A 188 -29.12 -8.91 -13.27
C PHE A 188 -28.53 -7.96 -12.23
N VAL A 189 -28.84 -6.66 -12.35
CA VAL A 189 -28.44 -5.63 -11.39
C VAL A 189 -29.58 -5.36 -10.44
N LYS A 190 -29.36 -5.43 -9.13
CA LYS A 190 -30.40 -5.14 -8.13
C LYS A 190 -29.86 -4.38 -6.92
N GLU A 191 -30.75 -3.59 -6.30
CA GLU A 191 -30.53 -2.98 -4.99
C GLU A 191 -31.27 -3.81 -3.93
N GLY A 192 -30.54 -4.37 -2.98
CA GLY A 192 -31.13 -5.16 -1.89
C GLY A 192 -32.08 -6.27 -2.40
N SER A 193 -33.35 -6.20 -2.01
CA SER A 193 -34.42 -7.12 -2.41
C SER A 193 -35.28 -6.63 -3.58
N SER A 194 -34.89 -5.53 -4.25
CA SER A 194 -35.66 -4.98 -5.38
C SER A 194 -35.69 -5.94 -6.57
N GLN A 195 -36.65 -5.71 -7.48
CA GLN A 195 -36.65 -6.40 -8.78
C GLN A 195 -35.38 -6.03 -9.54
N PRO A 196 -34.70 -7.01 -10.15
CA PRO A 196 -33.47 -6.75 -10.89
C PRO A 196 -33.74 -6.02 -12.21
N VAL A 197 -32.81 -5.17 -12.61
CA VAL A 197 -32.69 -4.68 -13.98
C VAL A 197 -31.95 -5.74 -14.78
N GLU A 198 -32.59 -6.23 -15.83
CA GLU A 198 -32.00 -7.24 -16.72
C GLU A 198 -31.22 -6.59 -17.85
N ILE A 199 -30.02 -7.08 -18.10
CA ILE A 199 -29.17 -6.65 -19.20
C ILE A 199 -28.90 -7.87 -20.08
N ALA A 200 -29.28 -7.80 -21.34
CA ALA A 200 -29.01 -8.85 -22.30
C ALA A 200 -27.52 -8.88 -22.67
N ILE A 201 -26.95 -10.07 -22.76
CA ILE A 201 -25.55 -10.30 -23.14
C ILE A 201 -25.55 -11.12 -24.42
N GLU A 202 -24.85 -10.64 -25.45
CA GLU A 202 -24.56 -11.38 -26.69
C GLU A 202 -23.06 -11.26 -26.97
N LEU A 203 -22.33 -12.37 -26.92
CA LEU A 203 -20.89 -12.41 -27.17
C LEU A 203 -20.63 -13.31 -28.41
N ASN A 204 -19.96 -12.77 -29.39
CA ASN A 204 -19.48 -13.49 -30.55
C ASN A 204 -18.04 -13.97 -30.27
N VAL A 205 -17.89 -15.27 -30.05
CA VAL A 205 -16.60 -15.93 -29.82
C VAL A 205 -16.06 -16.45 -31.15
N SER A 206 -14.99 -15.83 -31.65
CA SER A 206 -14.44 -16.14 -32.96
C SER A 206 -12.91 -16.04 -33.00
N GLY A 207 -12.30 -16.55 -34.06
CA GLY A 207 -10.85 -16.55 -34.24
C GLY A 207 -10.13 -17.73 -33.58
N SER A 208 -8.81 -17.62 -33.53
CA SER A 208 -7.94 -18.61 -32.88
C SER A 208 -7.86 -18.36 -31.38
N PRO A 209 -7.62 -19.38 -30.55
CA PRO A 209 -7.39 -19.19 -29.12
C PRO A 209 -6.26 -18.19 -28.86
N ILE A 210 -6.51 -17.22 -27.97
CA ILE A 210 -5.52 -16.21 -27.60
C ILE A 210 -4.60 -16.71 -26.49
N ALA A 211 -3.30 -16.40 -26.59
CA ALA A 211 -2.34 -16.74 -25.56
C ALA A 211 -2.47 -15.82 -24.34
N ASN A 212 -2.13 -16.33 -23.15
CA ASN A 212 -2.08 -15.57 -21.90
C ASN A 212 -3.36 -14.75 -21.63
N HIS A 213 -4.53 -15.31 -21.96
CA HIS A 213 -5.84 -14.67 -21.78
C HIS A 213 -5.99 -13.31 -22.50
N GLY A 214 -5.04 -12.94 -23.39
CA GLY A 214 -5.00 -11.64 -24.04
C GLY A 214 -4.22 -10.56 -23.30
N ASP A 215 -3.45 -10.92 -22.29
CA ASP A 215 -2.71 -9.96 -21.43
C ASP A 215 -1.68 -9.11 -22.19
N ASN A 216 -1.22 -9.57 -23.36
CA ASN A 216 -0.27 -8.82 -24.19
C ASN A 216 -0.92 -7.64 -24.93
N GLU A 217 -2.25 -7.61 -24.98
CA GLU A 217 -3.03 -6.55 -25.62
C GLU A 217 -3.75 -5.70 -24.58
N GLY A 218 -3.11 -4.59 -24.14
CA GLY A 218 -3.58 -3.76 -23.01
C GLY A 218 -5.01 -3.24 -23.17
N TRP A 219 -5.45 -2.98 -24.41
CA TRP A 219 -6.80 -2.50 -24.72
C TRP A 219 -7.91 -3.48 -24.34
N ARG A 220 -7.61 -4.79 -24.23
CA ARG A 220 -8.57 -5.82 -23.79
C ARG A 220 -8.90 -5.73 -22.32
N LYS A 221 -8.06 -5.05 -21.52
CA LYS A 221 -8.19 -4.89 -20.06
C LYS A 221 -8.27 -6.23 -19.29
N THR A 222 -7.77 -7.30 -19.87
CA THR A 222 -7.73 -8.64 -19.29
C THR A 222 -6.97 -8.68 -17.97
N ARG A 223 -6.01 -7.76 -17.79
CA ARG A 223 -5.19 -7.61 -16.57
C ARG A 223 -5.99 -7.21 -15.33
N LEU A 224 -7.29 -6.84 -15.47
CA LEU A 224 -8.17 -6.69 -14.31
C LEU A 224 -8.21 -7.96 -13.44
N ARG A 225 -8.08 -9.16 -14.04
CA ARG A 225 -7.98 -10.41 -13.27
C ARG A 225 -6.77 -10.48 -12.36
N TRP A 226 -5.71 -9.69 -12.60
CA TRP A 226 -4.53 -9.62 -11.74
C TRP A 226 -4.83 -8.98 -10.38
N LEU A 227 -5.95 -8.26 -10.23
CA LEU A 227 -6.42 -7.76 -8.93
C LEU A 227 -6.64 -8.90 -7.93
N ASN A 228 -6.86 -10.12 -8.40
CA ASN A 228 -7.00 -11.31 -7.56
C ASN A 228 -5.68 -12.08 -7.37
N SER A 229 -4.56 -11.55 -7.86
CA SER A 229 -3.28 -12.23 -7.74
C SER A 229 -2.86 -12.33 -6.28
N THR A 230 -2.49 -13.52 -5.88
CA THR A 230 -1.80 -13.79 -4.61
C THR A 230 -0.29 -13.91 -4.80
N LEU A 231 0.21 -13.52 -5.98
CA LEU A 231 1.64 -13.52 -6.25
C LEU A 231 2.36 -12.57 -5.29
N GLY A 232 3.33 -13.09 -4.56
CA GLY A 232 4.03 -12.35 -3.52
C GLY A 232 3.44 -12.51 -2.11
N ASN A 233 2.26 -13.14 -1.95
CA ASN A 233 1.67 -13.45 -0.65
C ASN A 233 2.15 -14.82 -0.09
N ALA A 234 2.94 -15.56 -0.87
CA ALA A 234 3.48 -16.82 -0.39
C ALA A 234 4.49 -16.60 0.74
N ASP A 235 4.45 -17.47 1.75
CA ASP A 235 5.41 -17.50 2.86
C ASP A 235 6.76 -18.09 2.42
N GLU A 236 7.28 -17.61 1.28
CA GLU A 236 8.52 -18.06 0.66
C GLU A 236 9.41 -16.86 0.28
N PRO A 237 10.71 -16.94 0.54
CA PRO A 237 11.62 -15.88 0.13
C PRO A 237 11.81 -15.87 -1.39
N THR A 238 11.94 -14.67 -1.96
CA THR A 238 12.30 -14.48 -3.38
C THR A 238 13.81 -14.31 -3.52
N ALA A 239 14.40 -14.78 -4.63
CA ALA A 239 15.82 -14.58 -4.88
C ALA A 239 16.19 -13.08 -4.88
N PRO A 240 17.33 -12.67 -4.31
CA PRO A 240 18.44 -13.50 -3.79
C PRO A 240 18.28 -13.95 -2.32
N TYR A 241 17.16 -13.65 -1.67
CA TYR A 241 16.96 -13.97 -0.26
C TYR A 241 16.90 -15.49 -0.02
N THR A 242 17.26 -15.88 1.19
CA THR A 242 17.21 -17.26 1.68
C THR A 242 16.18 -17.41 2.80
N PRO A 243 15.68 -18.63 3.06
CA PRO A 243 14.77 -18.85 4.17
C PRO A 243 15.34 -18.38 5.51
N VAL A 244 14.48 -17.79 6.34
CA VAL A 244 14.84 -17.48 7.73
C VAL A 244 14.91 -18.77 8.53
N THR A 245 15.97 -18.93 9.29
CA THR A 245 16.15 -20.07 10.18
C THR A 245 16.29 -19.63 11.62
N ILE A 246 15.91 -20.52 12.56
CA ILE A 246 16.10 -20.29 13.99
C ILE A 246 16.81 -21.48 14.64
N ARG A 247 17.85 -21.16 15.41
CA ARG A 247 18.55 -22.12 16.29
C ARG A 247 18.61 -21.55 17.70
N LYS A 248 17.89 -22.18 18.63
CA LYS A 248 17.66 -21.65 19.98
C LYS A 248 16.96 -20.28 19.91
N LYS A 249 17.67 -19.18 20.18
CA LYS A 249 17.17 -17.80 20.12
C LYS A 249 17.85 -16.97 19.01
N THR A 250 18.70 -17.59 18.19
CA THR A 250 19.38 -16.93 17.07
C THR A 250 18.62 -17.21 15.78
N LEU A 251 18.17 -16.13 15.13
CA LEU A 251 17.58 -16.12 13.81
C LEU A 251 18.67 -15.76 12.80
N SER A 252 18.74 -16.50 11.70
CA SER A 252 19.69 -16.25 10.61
C SER A 252 18.92 -16.02 9.31
N TRP A 253 19.39 -15.05 8.53
CA TRP A 253 18.87 -14.72 7.20
C TRP A 253 20.04 -14.46 6.23
N LEU A 254 19.76 -14.09 4.99
CA LEU A 254 20.78 -13.87 3.95
C LEU A 254 21.95 -12.98 4.40
N GLY A 255 21.68 -11.91 5.16
CA GLY A 255 22.65 -10.86 5.47
C GLY A 255 23.27 -10.93 6.86
N GLY A 256 22.92 -11.90 7.73
CA GLY A 256 23.47 -11.97 9.08
C GLY A 256 22.65 -12.72 10.11
N GLU A 257 22.78 -12.33 11.36
CA GLU A 257 22.13 -12.96 12.51
C GLU A 257 21.59 -11.96 13.52
N ILE A 258 20.43 -12.31 14.11
CA ILE A 258 19.83 -11.62 15.25
C ILE A 258 19.63 -12.61 16.39
N GLU A 259 20.15 -12.31 17.56
CA GLU A 259 19.92 -13.08 18.77
C GLU A 259 18.92 -12.37 19.67
N LEU A 260 17.88 -13.09 20.08
CA LEU A 260 16.84 -12.59 20.97
C LEU A 260 17.20 -12.85 22.41
N SER A 261 17.00 -11.86 23.26
CA SER A 261 17.03 -12.03 24.71
C SER A 261 15.73 -12.68 25.22
N SER A 262 15.65 -12.91 26.50
CA SER A 262 14.40 -13.40 27.12
C SER A 262 13.30 -12.33 27.13
N SER A 263 13.65 -11.06 26.98
CA SER A 263 12.70 -9.95 26.86
C SER A 263 11.94 -9.93 25.51
N GLY A 264 12.40 -10.71 24.53
CA GLY A 264 11.88 -10.71 23.15
C GLY A 264 12.52 -9.63 22.27
N LEU A 265 13.41 -8.81 22.82
CA LEU A 265 14.17 -7.82 22.08
C LEU A 265 15.54 -8.37 21.68
N PRO A 266 16.17 -7.84 20.62
CA PRO A 266 17.52 -8.23 20.24
C PRO A 266 18.55 -7.94 21.32
N CYS A 267 19.38 -8.92 21.64
CA CYS A 267 20.59 -8.72 22.44
C CYS A 267 21.86 -8.66 21.58
N ARG A 268 21.81 -9.15 20.35
CA ARG A 268 22.88 -9.07 19.37
C ARG A 268 22.30 -9.00 17.96
N ILE A 269 22.85 -8.13 17.14
CA ILE A 269 22.60 -8.05 15.71
C ILE A 269 23.96 -7.98 15.01
N THR A 270 24.19 -8.86 14.05
CA THR A 270 25.41 -8.88 13.25
C THR A 270 25.08 -9.00 11.77
N THR A 271 25.87 -8.36 10.92
CA THR A 271 25.80 -8.50 9.47
C THR A 271 27.07 -9.14 8.92
N CYS A 272 26.95 -9.83 7.77
CA CYS A 272 28.06 -10.55 7.15
C CYS A 272 28.49 -9.93 5.80
N TYR A 273 28.43 -8.61 5.68
CA TYR A 273 28.84 -7.90 4.47
C TYR A 273 30.25 -7.34 4.57
N ASP A 274 31.05 -7.53 3.50
CA ASP A 274 32.36 -6.92 3.34
C ASP A 274 32.27 -5.43 2.92
N ALA A 275 33.42 -4.77 2.78
CA ALA A 275 33.49 -3.36 2.37
C ALA A 275 32.91 -3.10 0.96
N ASN A 276 32.74 -4.11 0.13
CA ASN A 276 32.15 -4.04 -1.20
C ASN A 276 30.68 -4.49 -1.23
N ASN A 277 30.06 -4.62 -0.06
CA ASN A 277 28.69 -5.10 0.12
C ASN A 277 28.45 -6.52 -0.45
N ARG A 278 29.46 -7.38 -0.37
CA ARG A 278 29.36 -8.80 -0.71
C ARG A 278 29.22 -9.61 0.56
N LEU A 279 28.47 -10.69 0.48
CA LEU A 279 28.35 -11.65 1.59
C LEU A 279 29.68 -12.36 1.83
N SER A 280 30.05 -12.52 3.09
CA SER A 280 31.27 -13.22 3.51
C SER A 280 31.10 -13.91 4.87
N ASP A 281 31.30 -15.23 4.89
CA ASP A 281 31.18 -16.04 6.12
C ASP A 281 32.27 -15.71 7.15
N SER A 282 33.36 -15.04 6.74
CA SER A 282 34.44 -14.63 7.62
C SER A 282 34.23 -13.27 8.29
N ILE A 283 33.16 -12.56 7.96
CA ILE A 283 32.88 -11.21 8.46
C ILE A 283 31.66 -11.22 9.39
N SER A 284 31.81 -10.55 10.51
CA SER A 284 30.74 -10.33 11.47
C SER A 284 30.82 -8.87 11.97
N ASN A 285 29.96 -8.01 11.41
CA ASN A 285 29.88 -6.60 11.81
C ASN A 285 28.81 -6.45 12.89
N ALA A 286 29.21 -6.16 14.10
CA ALA A 286 28.27 -5.96 15.20
C ALA A 286 27.53 -4.60 15.04
N VAL A 287 26.21 -4.64 15.08
CA VAL A 287 25.35 -3.45 15.09
C VAL A 287 25.11 -2.97 16.51
N LEU A 288 24.70 -3.86 17.40
CA LEU A 288 24.46 -3.56 18.80
C LEU A 288 25.71 -3.78 19.65
N ALA A 289 25.99 -2.85 20.53
CA ALA A 289 27.04 -2.96 21.55
C ALA A 289 26.58 -3.80 22.75
N LYS A 290 25.30 -3.67 23.11
CA LYS A 290 24.64 -4.36 24.23
C LYS A 290 23.20 -4.71 23.83
N GLU A 291 22.50 -5.42 24.69
CA GLU A 291 21.07 -5.73 24.53
C GLU A 291 20.22 -4.46 24.42
N MET A 292 19.24 -4.45 23.51
CA MET A 292 18.18 -3.45 23.50
C MET A 292 17.33 -3.57 24.76
N ALA A 293 16.98 -2.45 25.37
CA ALA A 293 16.24 -2.43 26.63
C ALA A 293 14.94 -1.63 26.51
N PHE A 294 13.82 -2.24 26.93
CA PHE A 294 12.56 -1.54 27.12
C PHE A 294 12.36 -1.28 28.62
N ILE A 295 12.31 -0.02 28.99
CA ILE A 295 12.38 0.43 30.39
C ILE A 295 11.11 1.19 30.73
N ILE A 296 10.51 0.85 31.88
CA ILE A 296 9.44 1.62 32.50
C ILE A 296 9.99 2.21 33.79
N GLU A 297 9.90 3.52 33.93
CA GLU A 297 10.35 4.25 35.12
C GLU A 297 9.15 4.95 35.75
N THR A 298 8.91 4.67 37.01
CA THR A 298 7.91 5.35 37.84
C THR A 298 8.60 6.38 38.73
N PHE A 299 7.85 7.20 39.46
CA PHE A 299 8.42 8.11 40.43
C PHE A 299 9.08 7.38 41.62
N ASN A 300 8.81 6.08 41.80
CA ASN A 300 9.45 5.23 42.79
C ASN A 300 10.70 4.51 42.26
N GLY A 301 11.09 4.75 41.01
CA GLY A 301 12.24 4.14 40.37
C GLY A 301 11.89 3.26 39.17
N GLN A 302 12.90 2.59 38.65
CA GLN A 302 12.78 1.72 37.48
C GLN A 302 12.08 0.41 37.86
N GLU A 303 11.10 0.01 37.05
CA GLU A 303 10.39 -1.26 37.20
C GLU A 303 11.29 -2.45 36.84
N ALA A 304 11.37 -3.42 37.73
CA ALA A 304 12.11 -4.66 37.51
C ALA A 304 11.26 -5.62 36.64
N LEU A 305 11.24 -5.40 35.33
CA LEU A 305 10.55 -6.27 34.38
C LEU A 305 11.24 -7.63 34.26
N LYS A 306 10.63 -8.66 34.82
CA LYS A 306 11.14 -10.04 34.75
C LYS A 306 10.53 -10.76 33.54
N PRO A 307 11.33 -11.18 32.56
CA PRO A 307 10.82 -11.89 31.39
C PRO A 307 10.38 -13.32 31.77
N GLY A 308 9.31 -13.77 31.12
CA GLY A 308 8.88 -15.15 31.10
C GLY A 308 9.65 -15.97 30.05
N SER A 309 9.04 -17.09 29.63
CA SER A 309 9.62 -17.91 28.56
C SER A 309 9.34 -17.27 27.20
N LEU A 310 10.39 -17.10 26.40
CA LEU A 310 10.28 -16.75 24.98
C LEU A 310 9.70 -17.96 24.23
N ARG A 311 8.59 -17.79 23.55
CA ARG A 311 7.88 -18.81 22.78
C ARG A 311 7.86 -18.44 21.30
N ILE A 312 8.25 -19.35 20.45
CA ILE A 312 8.06 -19.21 19.00
C ILE A 312 6.60 -19.52 18.68
N THR A 313 5.89 -18.58 18.07
CA THR A 313 4.46 -18.66 17.77
C THR A 313 4.16 -19.05 16.33
N ASN A 314 5.04 -18.67 15.41
CA ASN A 314 4.99 -19.08 14.01
C ASN A 314 6.39 -19.29 13.44
N ARG A 315 6.50 -20.23 12.50
CA ARG A 315 7.74 -20.51 11.78
C ARG A 315 7.43 -21.03 10.38
N ASN A 316 7.88 -20.28 9.37
CA ASN A 316 7.87 -20.70 7.97
C ASN A 316 9.16 -20.24 7.29
N ASN A 317 9.29 -20.43 5.98
CA ASN A 317 10.48 -20.03 5.22
C ASN A 317 10.66 -18.51 5.12
N ALA A 318 9.57 -17.76 5.13
CA ALA A 318 9.59 -16.31 4.98
C ALA A 318 9.77 -15.57 6.30
N SER A 319 9.28 -16.11 7.42
CA SER A 319 9.29 -15.40 8.70
C SER A 319 9.25 -16.31 9.92
N ILE A 320 9.68 -15.75 11.05
CA ILE A 320 9.60 -16.37 12.36
C ILE A 320 8.99 -15.36 13.33
N SER A 321 7.96 -15.78 14.07
CA SER A 321 7.31 -14.94 15.07
C SER A 321 7.51 -15.51 16.47
N TRP A 322 7.56 -14.63 17.46
CA TRP A 322 7.73 -15.00 18.87
C TRP A 322 6.90 -14.12 19.80
N GLU A 323 6.75 -14.59 21.02
CA GLU A 323 6.07 -13.87 22.09
C GLU A 323 6.75 -14.14 23.43
N THR A 324 6.80 -13.14 24.28
CA THR A 324 7.14 -13.26 25.69
C THR A 324 6.32 -12.27 26.53
N ILE A 325 6.15 -12.58 27.81
CA ILE A 325 5.46 -11.69 28.76
C ILE A 325 6.46 -11.31 29.86
N LEU A 326 6.68 -10.00 30.01
CA LEU A 326 7.48 -9.46 31.10
C LEU A 326 6.54 -8.99 32.22
N LYS A 327 6.90 -9.26 33.46
CA LYS A 327 6.09 -8.91 34.63
C LYS A 327 6.92 -8.14 35.63
N SER A 328 6.34 -7.10 36.20
CA SER A 328 6.84 -6.41 37.39
C SER A 328 5.75 -6.36 38.46
N GLN A 329 6.01 -5.65 39.54
CA GLN A 329 4.99 -5.39 40.57
C GLN A 329 3.78 -4.68 39.98
N ASN A 330 4.00 -3.66 39.15
CA ASN A 330 2.98 -2.74 38.68
C ASN A 330 2.53 -2.97 37.25
N PHE A 331 3.27 -3.77 36.44
CA PHE A 331 3.00 -3.92 35.01
C PHE A 331 3.02 -5.38 34.53
N ASN A 332 2.26 -5.63 33.48
CA ASN A 332 2.47 -6.72 32.55
C ASN A 332 2.82 -6.11 31.20
N VAL A 333 3.86 -6.60 30.54
CA VAL A 333 4.26 -6.18 29.19
C VAL A 333 4.28 -7.40 28.30
N VAL A 334 3.48 -7.40 27.24
CA VAL A 334 3.53 -8.42 26.19
C VAL A 334 4.43 -7.92 25.09
N CYS A 335 5.47 -8.67 24.78
CA CYS A 335 6.35 -8.42 23.65
C CYS A 335 6.10 -9.48 22.58
N GLN A 336 5.63 -9.06 21.44
CA GLN A 336 5.47 -9.89 20.23
C GLN A 336 6.41 -9.39 19.16
N GLY A 337 7.07 -10.30 18.47
CA GLY A 337 7.97 -9.96 17.37
C GLY A 337 7.77 -10.89 16.19
N THR A 338 8.04 -10.37 15.00
CA THR A 338 8.14 -11.13 13.76
C THR A 338 9.39 -10.66 13.01
N PHE A 339 10.16 -11.60 12.46
CA PHE A 339 11.36 -11.33 11.67
C PHE A 339 11.24 -12.00 10.31
N GLY A 340 11.40 -11.22 9.25
CA GLY A 340 11.28 -11.65 7.86
C GLY A 340 12.62 -11.96 7.18
N PHE A 341 12.55 -12.69 6.07
CA PHE A 341 13.71 -13.04 5.23
C PHE A 341 14.44 -11.81 4.66
N ASP A 342 13.78 -10.67 4.60
CA ASP A 342 14.30 -9.38 4.12
C ASP A 342 15.03 -8.56 5.20
N GLY A 343 15.17 -9.12 6.41
CA GLY A 343 15.80 -8.45 7.54
C GLY A 343 14.91 -7.43 8.23
N ILE A 344 13.60 -7.43 7.96
CA ILE A 344 12.62 -6.59 8.66
C ILE A 344 12.10 -7.32 9.89
N SER A 345 12.10 -6.64 11.02
CA SER A 345 11.49 -7.10 12.26
C SER A 345 10.39 -6.16 12.70
N ASN A 346 9.21 -6.69 12.98
CA ASN A 346 8.11 -5.94 13.56
C ASN A 346 8.01 -6.29 15.04
N ILE A 347 8.13 -5.30 15.92
CA ILE A 347 8.04 -5.47 17.37
C ILE A 347 6.79 -4.76 17.88
N ARG A 348 5.99 -5.47 18.64
CA ARG A 348 4.75 -4.97 19.25
C ARG A 348 4.84 -5.15 20.77
N LEU A 349 4.86 -4.02 21.49
CA LEU A 349 4.93 -3.97 22.94
C LEU A 349 3.63 -3.42 23.51
N GLN A 350 2.91 -4.24 24.26
CA GLN A 350 1.70 -3.84 24.97
C GLN A 350 1.99 -3.72 26.46
N VAL A 351 1.94 -2.50 26.98
CA VAL A 351 2.15 -2.19 28.40
C VAL A 351 0.80 -2.09 29.08
N LYS A 352 0.55 -2.94 30.08
CA LYS A 352 -0.68 -2.98 30.84
C LYS A 352 -0.44 -2.77 32.33
N PRO A 353 -0.81 -1.60 32.90
CA PRO A 353 -0.76 -1.35 34.32
C PRO A 353 -1.73 -2.25 35.11
N LYS A 354 -1.32 -2.72 36.28
CA LYS A 354 -2.13 -3.52 37.19
C LYS A 354 -2.99 -2.68 38.16
N GLN A 355 -2.67 -1.39 38.26
CA GLN A 355 -3.35 -0.36 39.03
C GLN A 355 -3.21 0.99 38.34
N ASP A 356 -3.96 2.00 38.81
CA ASP A 356 -3.74 3.37 38.39
C ASP A 356 -2.36 3.80 38.87
N ILE A 357 -1.55 4.36 37.96
CA ILE A 357 -0.15 4.65 38.26
C ILE A 357 0.37 5.86 37.50
N GLU A 358 1.20 6.64 38.17
CA GLU A 358 1.98 7.71 37.56
C GLU A 358 3.31 7.14 37.07
N ILE A 359 3.56 7.32 35.79
CA ILE A 359 4.74 6.84 35.08
C ILE A 359 5.61 8.06 34.78
N LYS A 360 6.89 8.00 35.15
CA LYS A 360 7.87 9.04 34.86
C LYS A 360 8.36 8.98 33.42
N ASP A 361 8.58 7.77 32.91
CA ASP A 361 8.99 7.53 31.52
C ASP A 361 8.77 6.08 31.09
N ILE A 362 8.48 5.90 29.80
CA ILE A 362 8.58 4.61 29.12
C ILE A 362 9.49 4.84 27.92
N ARG A 363 10.58 4.05 27.80
CA ARG A 363 11.56 4.24 26.76
C ARG A 363 12.14 2.96 26.22
N LEU A 364 12.60 3.04 24.98
CA LEU A 364 13.44 2.03 24.32
C LEU A 364 14.86 2.57 24.24
N GLU A 365 15.83 1.80 24.69
CA GLU A 365 17.26 2.08 24.56
C GLU A 365 17.87 1.15 23.54
N VAL A 366 18.56 1.71 22.54
CA VAL A 366 19.25 0.99 21.47
C VAL A 366 20.73 1.38 21.50
N PRO A 367 21.58 0.53 22.05
CA PRO A 367 23.03 0.78 22.14
C PRO A 367 23.74 0.30 20.87
N TYR A 368 24.27 1.23 20.09
CA TYR A 368 25.03 0.97 18.87
C TYR A 368 26.52 0.87 19.15
N THR A 369 27.20 -0.05 18.44
CA THR A 369 28.66 -0.05 18.40
C THR A 369 29.20 1.24 17.77
N THR A 370 30.42 1.61 18.07
CA THR A 370 31.16 2.71 17.39
C THR A 370 31.14 2.52 15.88
N TYR A 371 31.25 1.28 15.41
CA TYR A 371 31.23 0.94 13.99
C TYR A 371 29.87 1.24 13.34
N ALA A 372 28.77 0.82 13.95
CA ALA A 372 27.41 0.95 13.42
C ALA A 372 26.73 2.30 13.78
N SER A 373 27.46 3.25 14.34
CA SER A 373 26.97 4.60 14.64
C SER A 373 27.71 5.71 13.90
N LYS A 374 28.44 5.35 12.84
CA LYS A 374 29.28 6.30 12.08
C LYS A 374 28.47 7.31 11.29
N TYR A 375 27.38 6.86 10.68
CA TYR A 375 26.49 7.68 9.85
C TYR A 375 25.06 7.66 10.39
N MET A 376 24.29 8.69 10.07
CA MET A 376 22.86 8.73 10.36
C MET A 376 22.07 9.45 9.26
N MET A 377 20.78 9.13 9.18
CA MET A 377 19.81 9.80 8.31
C MET A 377 18.43 9.75 8.98
N GLY A 378 17.69 10.82 8.90
CA GLY A 378 16.39 10.98 9.56
C GLY A 378 16.42 12.06 10.63
N LEU A 379 15.31 12.31 11.30
CA LEU A 379 15.18 13.35 12.33
C LEU A 379 15.67 14.75 11.88
N GLY A 380 15.46 15.10 10.61
CA GLY A 380 15.93 16.36 10.01
C GLY A 380 17.34 16.33 9.43
N HIS A 381 18.08 15.25 9.62
CA HIS A 381 19.40 15.06 9.03
C HIS A 381 19.31 14.36 7.67
N LYS A 382 19.91 14.95 6.64
CA LYS A 382 19.84 14.45 5.25
C LYS A 382 20.69 13.20 4.96
N GLY A 383 21.43 12.74 5.94
CA GLY A 383 22.42 11.69 5.78
C GLY A 383 23.86 12.25 5.75
N GLY A 384 24.76 11.49 6.30
CA GLY A 384 26.17 11.83 6.47
C GLY A 384 26.71 11.34 7.79
N PHE A 385 27.87 11.87 8.21
CA PHE A 385 28.43 11.55 9.52
C PHE A 385 27.45 11.93 10.63
N ARG A 386 27.27 11.02 11.59
CA ARG A 386 26.53 11.35 12.82
C ARG A 386 27.28 12.47 13.57
N PRO A 387 26.58 13.51 14.03
CA PRO A 387 27.19 14.50 14.92
C PRO A 387 27.74 13.86 16.20
N ASP A 388 28.92 14.28 16.63
CA ASP A 388 29.56 13.79 17.86
C ASP A 388 28.99 14.40 19.14
N THR A 389 27.95 15.19 19.03
CA THR A 389 27.26 15.83 20.12
C THR A 389 25.91 15.17 20.40
N LEU A 390 25.36 15.43 21.60
CA LEU A 390 24.00 15.02 21.93
C LEU A 390 22.99 15.57 20.91
N ILE A 391 22.23 14.69 20.29
CA ILE A 391 21.07 15.05 19.49
C ILE A 391 19.82 14.86 20.35
N SER A 392 19.01 15.91 20.46
CA SER A 392 17.70 15.85 21.09
C SER A 392 16.64 16.29 20.09
N TRP A 393 15.71 15.39 19.80
CA TRP A 393 14.66 15.60 18.82
C TRP A 393 13.29 15.39 19.46
N LYS A 394 12.31 16.20 19.02
CA LYS A 394 10.90 16.09 19.41
C LYS A 394 10.07 15.72 18.18
N TRP A 395 8.98 15.02 18.43
CA TRP A 395 8.04 14.67 17.38
C TRP A 395 7.44 15.92 16.72
N ASP A 396 7.46 15.93 15.39
CA ASP A 396 7.00 17.06 14.59
C ASP A 396 6.18 16.54 13.41
N THR A 397 4.86 16.76 13.43
CA THR A 397 3.94 16.34 12.38
C THR A 397 4.18 17.03 11.06
N ASP A 398 4.64 18.29 11.10
CA ASP A 398 4.83 19.09 9.88
C ASP A 398 6.07 18.64 9.10
N LYS A 399 7.04 18.06 9.77
CA LYS A 399 8.24 17.50 9.15
C LYS A 399 8.10 16.06 8.72
N GLN A 400 7.01 15.40 9.07
CA GLN A 400 6.67 14.02 8.70
C GLN A 400 7.78 13.01 8.96
N GLN A 401 8.45 13.17 10.10
CA GLN A 401 9.59 12.35 10.47
C GLN A 401 9.19 11.33 11.53
N ASP A 402 9.23 10.08 11.16
CA ASP A 402 8.84 8.92 11.95
C ASP A 402 9.89 7.81 11.91
N LYS A 403 11.01 8.05 11.19
CA LYS A 403 12.07 7.06 10.95
C LYS A 403 13.44 7.65 11.20
N ILE A 404 14.34 6.78 11.64
CA ILE A 404 15.76 7.08 11.74
C ILE A 404 16.57 5.85 11.33
N TRP A 405 17.55 6.07 10.47
CA TRP A 405 18.61 5.11 10.18
C TRP A 405 19.92 5.56 10.84
N MET A 406 20.62 4.62 11.49
CA MET A 406 21.98 4.80 11.95
C MET A 406 22.80 3.57 11.63
N GLY A 407 24.01 3.76 11.12
CA GLY A 407 24.82 2.63 10.66
C GLY A 407 26.16 3.02 10.04
N ASN A 408 26.77 2.00 9.45
CA ASN A 408 27.86 2.09 8.50
C ASN A 408 27.41 1.52 7.15
N VAL A 409 28.25 1.53 6.13
CA VAL A 409 27.92 1.06 4.76
C VAL A 409 27.49 -0.40 4.71
N ASN A 410 27.92 -1.24 5.63
CA ASN A 410 27.67 -2.68 5.68
C ASN A 410 27.13 -3.20 7.03
N ALA A 411 26.72 -2.32 7.92
CA ALA A 411 26.04 -2.65 9.16
C ALA A 411 25.22 -1.46 9.66
N GLY A 412 23.92 -1.58 9.79
CA GLY A 412 23.08 -0.50 10.28
C GLY A 412 21.67 -0.96 10.64
N LEU A 413 20.90 -0.04 11.19
CA LEU A 413 19.54 -0.29 11.63
C LEU A 413 18.67 0.93 11.33
N ASN A 414 17.57 0.71 10.59
CA ASN A 414 16.51 1.68 10.40
C ASN A 414 15.38 1.37 11.37
N LEU A 415 14.95 2.35 12.13
CA LEU A 415 13.87 2.24 13.11
C LEU A 415 12.70 3.11 12.70
N HIS A 416 11.50 2.58 12.82
CA HIS A 416 10.25 3.25 12.55
C HIS A 416 9.29 3.06 13.74
N PHE A 417 8.93 4.16 14.41
CA PHE A 417 8.12 4.13 15.63
C PHE A 417 6.64 4.37 15.32
N MET A 418 5.77 3.55 15.88
CA MET A 418 4.34 3.58 15.61
C MET A 418 3.52 3.07 16.81
N ASP A 419 2.21 3.07 16.70
CA ASP A 419 1.25 2.37 17.57
C ASP A 419 0.21 1.63 16.71
N GLU A 420 -0.83 1.06 17.32
CA GLU A 420 -1.86 0.31 16.58
C GLU A 420 -2.72 1.19 15.65
N ASN A 421 -2.77 2.48 15.92
CA ASN A 421 -3.56 3.45 15.14
C ASN A 421 -2.71 4.27 14.19
N PHE A 422 -1.40 3.98 14.12
CA PHE A 422 -0.51 4.74 13.28
C PHE A 422 -0.82 4.52 11.80
N VAL A 423 -1.16 5.61 11.12
CA VAL A 423 -1.34 5.65 9.68
C VAL A 423 -0.44 6.74 9.12
N ARG A 424 0.49 6.33 8.26
CA ARG A 424 1.28 7.30 7.50
C ARG A 424 0.49 7.71 6.26
N PRO A 425 0.07 8.98 6.13
CA PRO A 425 -0.61 9.45 4.94
C PRO A 425 0.32 9.34 3.72
N LEU A 426 -0.26 9.08 2.56
CA LEU A 426 0.47 9.17 1.30
C LEU A 426 0.86 10.62 1.07
N VAL A 427 2.15 10.90 1.12
CA VAL A 427 2.70 12.23 0.87
C VAL A 427 3.66 12.15 -0.31
N ASN A 428 3.36 12.91 -1.34
CA ASN A 428 4.26 13.16 -2.46
C ASN A 428 4.06 14.60 -2.95
N ILE A 429 4.79 15.00 -3.97
CA ILE A 429 4.73 16.37 -4.52
C ILE A 429 3.36 16.73 -5.10
N TYR A 430 2.50 15.75 -5.36
CA TYR A 430 1.16 15.94 -5.93
C TYR A 430 0.04 15.84 -4.89
N TYR A 431 0.28 15.07 -3.81
CA TYR A 431 -0.73 14.75 -2.80
C TYR A 431 -0.17 14.99 -1.40
N ALA A 432 0.02 16.24 -1.04
CA ALA A 432 0.34 16.63 0.33
C ALA A 432 -0.94 16.57 1.21
N LEU A 433 -1.66 15.45 1.15
CA LEU A 433 -2.96 15.29 1.79
C LEU A 433 -2.81 14.73 3.20
N GLY A 434 -2.69 15.59 4.13
CA GLY A 434 -2.73 15.24 5.54
C GLY A 434 -1.38 15.26 6.23
N LYS A 435 -1.46 15.47 7.52
CA LYS A 435 -0.30 15.45 8.42
C LYS A 435 -0.01 14.01 8.83
N LEU A 436 1.24 13.74 9.16
CA LEU A 436 1.63 12.50 9.82
C LEU A 436 0.87 12.39 11.15
N ASN A 437 0.16 11.28 11.35
CA ASN A 437 -0.40 10.96 12.66
C ASN A 437 0.73 10.44 13.56
N LEU A 438 1.06 11.20 14.59
CA LEU A 438 2.07 10.76 15.55
C LEU A 438 1.56 9.56 16.33
N PRO A 439 2.44 8.58 16.62
CA PRO A 439 2.08 7.50 17.54
C PRO A 439 1.79 8.08 18.94
N VAL A 440 0.59 7.82 19.44
CA VAL A 440 0.09 8.40 20.68
C VAL A 440 0.97 8.01 21.88
N SER A 441 1.44 6.76 21.90
CA SER A 441 2.29 6.27 22.99
C SER A 441 3.66 6.92 23.00
N TRP A 442 4.38 6.89 21.87
CA TRP A 442 5.71 7.48 21.78
C TRP A 442 5.69 9.00 21.84
N GLY A 443 4.71 9.64 21.23
CA GLY A 443 4.59 11.10 21.19
C GLY A 443 4.12 11.71 22.50
N ASN A 444 3.22 11.05 23.19
CA ASN A 444 2.66 11.42 24.49
C ASN A 444 2.39 12.92 24.64
N ASN A 445 1.59 13.48 23.73
CA ASN A 445 1.26 14.92 23.73
C ASN A 445 2.50 15.83 23.76
N ASN A 446 3.51 15.55 22.93
CA ASN A 446 4.79 16.26 22.81
C ASN A 446 5.74 16.12 24.01
N LYS A 447 5.44 15.23 24.97
CA LYS A 447 6.40 14.89 26.03
C LYS A 447 7.49 13.95 25.54
N GLY A 448 7.19 13.08 24.58
CA GLY A 448 8.09 12.13 23.98
C GLY A 448 9.09 12.72 22.99
N GLY A 449 10.11 11.95 22.66
CA GLY A 449 11.16 12.34 21.71
C GLY A 449 12.23 11.27 21.56
N ILE A 450 13.31 11.64 20.88
CA ILE A 450 14.50 10.78 20.68
C ILE A 450 15.74 11.55 21.08
N ARG A 451 16.59 10.91 21.89
CA ARG A 451 17.94 11.39 22.19
C ARG A 451 18.94 10.40 21.62
N ILE A 452 19.98 10.91 21.00
CA ILE A 452 21.14 10.14 20.54
C ILE A 452 22.35 10.74 21.23
N GLN A 453 22.98 9.96 22.08
CA GLN A 453 24.09 10.41 22.88
C GLN A 453 25.31 9.53 22.68
N PRO A 454 26.49 10.12 22.44
CA PRO A 454 27.76 9.43 22.52
C PRO A 454 28.01 8.97 23.96
N GLU A 455 28.58 7.77 24.12
CA GLU A 455 29.04 7.23 25.40
C GLU A 455 30.59 7.31 25.50
N GLU A 456 31.14 7.21 26.70
CA GLU A 456 32.58 7.39 26.97
C GLU A 456 33.44 6.31 26.27
N ASP A 457 32.90 5.13 26.04
CA ASP A 457 33.58 4.01 25.35
C ASP A 457 33.54 4.11 23.81
N GLY A 458 32.99 5.22 23.27
CA GLY A 458 32.81 5.45 21.85
C GLY A 458 31.55 4.82 21.27
N GLU A 459 30.78 4.08 22.06
CA GLU A 459 29.44 3.58 21.69
C GLU A 459 28.46 4.76 21.54
N THR A 460 27.29 4.49 21.01
CA THR A 460 26.24 5.50 20.87
C THR A 460 24.91 4.93 21.34
N ARG A 461 24.26 5.61 22.25
CA ARG A 461 22.94 5.19 22.73
C ARG A 461 21.86 6.05 22.11
N MET A 462 20.93 5.40 21.43
CA MET A 462 19.65 6.01 21.04
C MET A 462 18.61 5.70 22.12
N ILE A 463 17.94 6.74 22.62
CA ILE A 463 16.90 6.65 23.64
C ILE A 463 15.63 7.23 23.05
N VAL A 464 14.65 6.38 22.82
CA VAL A 464 13.30 6.78 22.37
C VAL A 464 12.41 6.78 23.60
N TYR A 465 12.00 7.95 24.05
CA TYR A 465 11.29 8.16 25.30
C TYR A 465 9.92 8.80 25.11
N SER A 466 9.00 8.54 26.02
CA SER A 466 7.65 9.08 25.97
C SER A 466 7.36 10.14 27.03
N GLY A 467 8.19 10.23 28.09
CA GLY A 467 8.01 11.17 29.19
C GLY A 467 6.84 10.83 30.11
N GLU A 468 6.52 11.75 30.98
CA GLU A 468 5.55 11.55 32.07
C GLU A 468 4.12 11.36 31.57
N ARG A 469 3.41 10.38 32.18
CA ARG A 469 1.98 10.13 31.99
C ARG A 469 1.34 9.46 33.19
N CYS A 470 0.03 9.65 33.31
CA CYS A 470 -0.81 8.83 34.18
C CYS A 470 -1.42 7.72 33.32
N SER A 471 -1.48 6.51 33.84
CA SER A 471 -2.15 5.38 33.18
C SER A 471 -3.08 4.70 34.16
N ARG A 472 -4.27 4.32 33.65
CA ARG A 472 -5.31 3.66 34.44
C ARG A 472 -5.07 2.15 34.48
N LYS A 473 -5.60 1.51 35.51
CA LYS A 473 -5.61 0.07 35.62
C LYS A 473 -6.20 -0.56 34.34
N ASN A 474 -5.49 -1.54 33.79
CA ASN A 474 -5.86 -2.27 32.58
C ASN A 474 -5.91 -1.45 31.26
N GLU A 475 -5.56 -0.17 31.26
CA GLU A 475 -5.29 0.56 30.04
C GLU A 475 -4.16 -0.12 29.27
N ILE A 476 -4.27 -0.23 27.96
CA ILE A 476 -3.20 -0.82 27.14
C ILE A 476 -2.51 0.31 26.38
N LEU A 477 -1.19 0.45 26.62
CA LEU A 477 -0.35 1.37 25.86
C LEU A 477 0.47 0.57 24.85
N HIS A 478 0.48 1.01 23.60
CA HIS A 478 1.14 0.31 22.50
C HIS A 478 2.44 1.03 22.10
N TYR A 479 3.56 0.38 22.33
CA TYR A 479 4.90 0.87 21.99
C TYR A 479 5.47 0.03 20.84
N ASN A 480 4.90 0.22 19.64
CA ASN A 480 5.27 -0.56 18.47
C ASN A 480 6.42 0.11 17.72
N PHE A 481 7.27 -0.69 17.11
CA PHE A 481 8.28 -0.22 16.17
C PHE A 481 8.67 -1.32 15.20
N ASP A 482 9.11 -0.90 14.02
CA ASP A 482 9.71 -1.78 13.03
C ASP A 482 11.21 -1.48 12.94
N MET A 483 11.98 -2.53 12.73
CA MET A 483 13.42 -2.47 12.49
C MET A 483 13.72 -3.06 11.13
N GLN A 484 14.58 -2.40 10.35
CA GLN A 484 15.16 -2.98 9.16
C GLN A 484 16.68 -2.99 9.28
N ILE A 485 17.28 -4.17 9.24
CA ILE A 485 18.72 -4.34 9.28
C ILE A 485 19.28 -4.06 7.88
N THR A 486 20.34 -3.31 7.82
CA THR A 486 21.02 -2.95 6.56
C THR A 486 22.47 -3.40 6.54
N PRO A 487 22.98 -3.80 5.35
CA PRO A 487 22.35 -3.91 4.03
C PRO A 487 21.26 -4.99 3.99
N VAL A 488 20.24 -4.79 3.15
CA VAL A 488 19.12 -5.77 3.03
C VAL A 488 19.45 -6.92 2.09
N LYS A 489 20.33 -6.69 1.10
CA LYS A 489 20.82 -7.68 0.14
C LYS A 489 22.14 -7.23 -0.49
N PRO A 490 22.91 -8.13 -1.07
CA PRO A 490 24.10 -7.77 -1.84
C PRO A 490 23.76 -6.86 -3.01
N ILE A 491 24.65 -5.92 -3.32
CA ILE A 491 24.54 -5.07 -4.51
C ILE A 491 25.10 -5.83 -5.71
N ASP A 492 24.33 -5.90 -6.80
CA ASP A 492 24.86 -6.29 -8.10
C ASP A 492 25.59 -5.10 -8.73
N LEU A 493 26.91 -5.07 -8.52
CA LEU A 493 27.77 -3.98 -9.01
C LEU A 493 27.78 -3.89 -10.54
N LYS A 494 27.62 -5.02 -11.24
CA LYS A 494 27.57 -5.03 -12.70
C LYS A 494 26.29 -4.37 -13.18
N LEU A 495 25.17 -4.76 -12.63
CA LEU A 495 23.86 -4.18 -12.95
C LEU A 495 23.87 -2.67 -12.69
N GLN A 496 24.33 -2.24 -11.52
CA GLN A 496 24.44 -0.82 -11.17
C GLN A 496 25.33 -0.02 -12.13
N ALA A 497 26.42 -0.63 -12.59
CA ALA A 497 27.33 0.03 -13.51
C ALA A 497 26.81 0.06 -14.96
N THR A 498 25.93 -0.86 -15.35
CA THR A 498 25.44 -1.01 -16.73
C THR A 498 24.05 -0.45 -16.98
N GLU A 499 23.20 -0.37 -15.95
CA GLU A 499 21.89 0.24 -16.09
C GLU A 499 21.99 1.76 -16.25
N ARG A 500 21.38 2.24 -17.32
CA ARG A 500 21.29 3.67 -17.65
C ARG A 500 19.84 4.06 -17.70
N PHE A 501 19.38 4.60 -16.60
CA PHE A 501 18.00 5.03 -16.42
C PHE A 501 17.77 6.40 -17.06
N TYR A 502 16.76 6.49 -17.92
CA TYR A 502 16.30 7.76 -18.48
C TYR A 502 14.86 8.02 -18.03
N HIS A 503 14.65 9.15 -17.37
CA HIS A 503 13.35 9.58 -16.89
C HIS A 503 12.75 10.62 -17.82
N SER A 504 11.55 10.36 -18.36
CA SER A 504 10.83 11.31 -19.22
C SER A 504 9.62 11.88 -18.52
N ASN A 505 9.43 13.17 -18.66
CA ASN A 505 8.26 13.83 -18.09
C ASN A 505 6.98 13.62 -18.90
N SER A 506 7.01 13.53 -20.23
CA SER A 506 5.75 13.53 -20.96
C SER A 506 5.81 13.15 -22.43
N ASP A 507 6.96 13.24 -23.09
CA ASP A 507 7.01 13.03 -24.53
C ASP A 507 7.62 11.68 -24.89
N VAL A 508 6.83 10.82 -25.49
CA VAL A 508 7.24 9.56 -26.12
C VAL A 508 7.06 9.63 -27.64
N SER A 509 7.27 10.83 -28.21
CA SER A 509 7.27 10.98 -29.66
C SER A 509 8.20 9.97 -30.33
N ALA A 510 7.92 9.61 -31.56
CA ALA A 510 8.65 8.59 -32.31
C ALA A 510 10.18 8.81 -32.39
N GLY A 511 10.65 10.05 -32.18
CA GLY A 511 12.07 10.38 -32.12
C GLY A 511 12.73 10.23 -30.76
N TYR A 512 11.95 10.20 -29.70
CA TYR A 512 12.43 10.25 -28.32
C TYR A 512 13.10 8.95 -27.85
N ILE A 513 12.44 7.81 -28.02
CA ILE A 513 12.99 6.51 -27.63
C ILE A 513 14.30 6.21 -28.37
N PRO A 514 14.37 6.34 -29.70
CA PRO A 514 15.64 6.21 -30.44
C PRO A 514 16.74 7.15 -29.92
N ALA A 515 16.43 8.39 -29.58
CA ALA A 515 17.41 9.34 -29.06
C ALA A 515 17.93 8.90 -27.67
N ALA A 516 17.07 8.46 -26.78
CA ALA A 516 17.44 7.95 -25.46
C ALA A 516 18.32 6.69 -25.57
N LEU A 517 17.96 5.74 -26.44
CA LEU A 517 18.76 4.54 -26.73
C LEU A 517 20.13 4.92 -27.31
N LYS A 518 20.19 5.87 -28.25
CA LYS A 518 21.45 6.38 -28.80
C LYS A 518 22.33 7.06 -27.76
N ALA A 519 21.72 7.69 -26.74
CA ALA A 519 22.41 8.25 -25.57
C ALA A 519 22.89 7.17 -24.58
N GLY A 520 22.57 5.90 -24.83
CA GLY A 520 23.00 4.76 -24.02
C GLY A 520 22.00 4.34 -22.92
N ALA A 521 20.76 4.85 -22.93
CA ALA A 521 19.74 4.39 -22.03
C ALA A 521 19.34 2.94 -22.35
N ASN A 522 19.22 2.11 -21.32
CA ASN A 522 18.69 0.74 -21.45
C ASN A 522 17.44 0.55 -20.57
N LEU A 523 17.06 1.57 -19.79
CA LEU A 523 15.85 1.62 -19.02
C LEU A 523 15.22 3.01 -19.16
N ILE A 524 13.97 3.04 -19.63
CA ILE A 524 13.24 4.30 -19.85
C ILE A 524 11.98 4.28 -18.98
N ASN A 525 11.84 5.29 -18.13
CA ASN A 525 10.62 5.55 -17.38
C ASN A 525 9.80 6.62 -18.10
N VAL A 526 8.58 6.29 -18.42
CA VAL A 526 7.61 7.25 -18.98
C VAL A 526 6.64 7.64 -17.87
N HIS A 527 6.69 8.90 -17.47
CA HIS A 527 5.93 9.41 -16.32
C HIS A 527 4.71 10.19 -16.80
N HIS A 528 3.56 9.92 -16.21
CA HIS A 528 2.28 10.62 -16.47
C HIS A 528 1.77 10.59 -17.92
N LYS A 529 2.07 9.57 -18.69
CA LYS A 529 1.48 9.46 -20.02
C LYS A 529 0.17 8.64 -19.98
N LYS A 530 -0.84 9.16 -20.70
CA LYS A 530 -2.19 8.57 -20.76
C LYS A 530 -2.32 7.40 -21.75
N ASP A 531 -1.45 7.30 -22.73
CA ASP A 531 -1.62 6.48 -23.93
C ASP A 531 -0.59 5.36 -24.04
N ILE A 532 -0.26 4.71 -22.93
CA ILE A 532 0.58 3.50 -22.94
C ILE A 532 -0.29 2.29 -22.63
#